data_e83877589b604a27fad69c0ca8c7b1c4
#
_entry.id   e83877589b604a27fad69c0ca8c7b1c4
#
_cell.length_a   1.000
_cell.length_b   1.000
_cell.length_c   1.000
_cell.angle_alpha   90.00
_cell.angle_beta   90.00
_cell.angle_gamma   90.00
#
_symmetry.space_group_name_H-M   'P 1'
#
loop_
_entity.id
_entity.type
_entity.pdbx_description
1 polymer ?
#
loop_
_entity_poly.entity_id
_entity_poly.type
_entity_poly.pdbx_seq_one_letter_code
_entity_poly.pdbx_strand_id
1 'polypeptide(L)'
;NNTNTNNSTNTNNNNSTSTQTVRQEVESPPASAIAPSIMSYSQDLCTTGVSGAFQGQLFGLSGGKAVRDENCERLKLSKYLYDTGMKVASVAILCQDARVFDAMRMAGTPCPYMGKIGEEATVAWTTNVTERPTYQQDLKDFIQQCTKTKNIKGIKKYKRTCKKEFHSKND
;
A
#
# COMPACT_ATOMS: atom_id res chain seq x y z
N ASN A 1 -34.76 -25.07 -1.16
CA ASN A 1 -35.04 -26.51 -1.27
C ASN A 1 -35.74 -26.78 -2.60
N ASN A 2 -34.98 -27.18 -3.61
CA ASN A 2 -35.51 -27.57 -4.91
C ASN A 2 -35.57 -29.11 -4.93
N THR A 3 -36.71 -29.67 -4.65
CA THR A 3 -36.97 -31.11 -4.72
C THR A 3 -37.38 -31.43 -6.15
N ASN A 4 -36.45 -31.95 -6.94
CA ASN A 4 -36.75 -32.46 -8.28
C ASN A 4 -37.10 -33.95 -8.16
N THR A 5 -38.38 -34.29 -8.33
CA THR A 5 -38.89 -35.67 -8.27
C THR A 5 -38.93 -36.23 -9.67
N ASN A 6 -37.88 -36.92 -10.10
CA ASN A 6 -37.93 -37.68 -11.36
C ASN A 6 -38.59 -39.04 -11.13
N ASN A 7 -39.80 -39.20 -11.63
CA ASN A 7 -40.54 -40.44 -11.65
C ASN A 7 -40.18 -41.17 -12.94
N SER A 8 -39.27 -42.13 -12.88
CA SER A 8 -38.92 -42.99 -14.03
C SER A 8 -39.58 -44.34 -13.89
N THR A 9 -40.62 -44.58 -14.69
CA THR A 9 -41.32 -45.88 -14.73
C THR A 9 -40.65 -46.77 -15.77
N ASN A 10 -39.94 -47.78 -15.35
CA ASN A 10 -39.33 -48.78 -16.24
C ASN A 10 -40.21 -50.04 -16.22
N THR A 11 -40.92 -50.29 -17.34
CA THR A 11 -41.78 -51.44 -17.52
C THR A 11 -41.00 -52.57 -18.18
N ASN A 12 -40.45 -53.47 -17.40
CA ASN A 12 -39.93 -54.74 -17.94
C ASN A 12 -41.04 -55.77 -18.04
N ASN A 13 -41.08 -56.52 -19.14
CA ASN A 13 -42.11 -57.48 -19.55
C ASN A 13 -42.25 -58.74 -18.67
N ASN A 14 -41.78 -58.71 -17.43
CA ASN A 14 -41.96 -59.75 -16.42
C ASN A 14 -42.69 -59.18 -15.21
N ASN A 15 -43.98 -58.98 -15.33
CA ASN A 15 -45.05 -58.82 -14.30
C ASN A 15 -44.63 -58.39 -12.86
N SER A 16 -43.56 -57.62 -12.72
CA SER A 16 -43.22 -56.97 -11.45
C SER A 16 -42.98 -55.47 -11.68
N THR A 17 -43.92 -54.67 -11.22
CA THR A 17 -43.82 -53.20 -11.20
C THR A 17 -42.99 -52.79 -10.01
N SER A 18 -41.72 -52.50 -10.25
CA SER A 18 -40.82 -51.95 -9.24
C SER A 18 -40.76 -50.40 -9.35
N THR A 19 -41.36 -49.73 -8.38
CA THR A 19 -41.29 -48.27 -8.28
C THR A 19 -40.09 -47.90 -7.42
N GLN A 20 -39.02 -47.51 -8.04
CA GLN A 20 -37.84 -47.05 -7.34
C GLN A 20 -37.89 -45.54 -7.19
N THR A 21 -38.16 -45.03 -6.00
CA THR A 21 -38.14 -43.62 -5.69
C THR A 21 -36.72 -43.22 -5.28
N VAL A 22 -35.95 -42.63 -6.18
CA VAL A 22 -34.65 -42.06 -5.87
C VAL A 22 -34.86 -40.66 -5.34
N ARG A 23 -34.69 -40.46 -4.05
CA ARG A 23 -34.57 -39.12 -3.45
C ARG A 23 -33.14 -38.64 -3.63
N GLN A 24 -32.93 -37.75 -4.54
CA GLN A 24 -31.67 -37.06 -4.70
C GLN A 24 -31.69 -35.80 -3.82
N GLU A 25 -31.08 -35.87 -2.67
CA GLU A 25 -30.87 -34.70 -1.81
C GLU A 25 -29.68 -33.92 -2.37
N VAL A 26 -29.99 -32.87 -3.13
CA VAL A 26 -28.94 -31.96 -3.64
C VAL A 26 -28.62 -30.97 -2.53
N GLU A 27 -27.57 -31.26 -1.79
CA GLU A 27 -26.99 -30.30 -0.87
C GLU A 27 -26.39 -29.15 -1.71
N SER A 28 -26.95 -27.97 -1.60
CA SER A 28 -26.39 -26.80 -2.30
C SER A 28 -24.98 -26.52 -1.76
N PRO A 29 -23.97 -26.40 -2.63
CA PRO A 29 -22.63 -26.07 -2.17
C PRO A 29 -22.66 -24.78 -1.36
N PRO A 30 -21.86 -24.68 -0.29
CA PRO A 30 -21.80 -23.47 0.54
C PRO A 30 -21.48 -22.26 -0.34
N ALA A 31 -22.14 -21.15 -0.05
CA ALA A 31 -21.94 -19.90 -0.79
C ALA A 31 -20.47 -19.53 -0.84
N SER A 32 -19.87 -19.56 -2.03
CA SER A 32 -18.47 -19.17 -2.21
C SER A 32 -18.35 -17.65 -2.14
N ALA A 33 -17.57 -17.14 -1.18
CA ALA A 33 -17.19 -15.75 -1.13
C ALA A 33 -16.09 -15.49 -2.15
N ILE A 34 -16.43 -14.86 -3.26
CA ILE A 34 -15.47 -14.43 -4.27
C ILE A 34 -15.02 -13.01 -3.92
N ALA A 35 -13.69 -12.81 -3.79
CA ALA A 35 -13.16 -11.47 -3.60
C ALA A 35 -13.49 -10.60 -4.84
N PRO A 36 -14.10 -9.43 -4.68
CA PRO A 36 -14.39 -8.56 -5.80
C PRO A 36 -13.06 -8.12 -6.45
N SER A 37 -12.96 -8.28 -7.76
CA SER A 37 -11.84 -7.74 -8.51
C SER A 37 -11.99 -6.22 -8.59
N ILE A 38 -11.27 -5.48 -7.76
CA ILE A 38 -11.21 -4.03 -7.86
C ILE A 38 -10.10 -3.70 -8.87
N MET A 39 -10.50 -3.61 -10.12
CA MET A 39 -9.61 -3.10 -11.16
C MET A 39 -9.99 -1.65 -11.46
N SER A 40 -9.12 -0.71 -11.12
CA SER A 40 -9.20 0.63 -11.69
C SER A 40 -8.48 0.62 -13.04
N TYR A 41 -9.23 0.59 -14.12
CA TYR A 41 -8.68 0.63 -15.48
C TYR A 41 -8.15 2.02 -15.89
N SER A 42 -8.34 3.02 -15.07
CA SER A 42 -7.84 4.35 -15.35
C SER A 42 -6.39 4.49 -14.91
N GLN A 43 -5.49 4.51 -15.87
CA GLN A 43 -4.07 4.82 -15.62
C GLN A 43 -3.88 6.21 -14.98
N ASP A 44 -4.93 7.04 -15.01
CA ASP A 44 -4.89 8.41 -14.49
C ASP A 44 -5.23 8.51 -13.01
N LEU A 45 -5.90 7.53 -12.42
CA LEU A 45 -6.38 7.59 -11.03
C LEU A 45 -5.33 7.29 -9.97
N CYS A 46 -4.17 6.73 -10.32
CA CYS A 46 -3.13 6.34 -9.35
C CYS A 46 -3.68 5.62 -8.11
N THR A 47 -4.62 4.70 -8.34
CA THR A 47 -5.24 3.91 -7.27
C THR A 47 -4.92 2.44 -7.46
N THR A 48 -4.59 1.77 -6.37
CA THR A 48 -4.45 0.31 -6.31
C THR A 48 -5.61 -0.28 -5.54
N GLY A 49 -6.21 -1.34 -6.10
CA GLY A 49 -7.29 -2.07 -5.42
C GLY A 49 -6.72 -3.15 -4.51
N VAL A 50 -7.15 -3.17 -3.26
CA VAL A 50 -6.89 -4.27 -2.34
C VAL A 50 -8.22 -4.92 -2.02
N SER A 51 -8.35 -6.21 -2.33
CA SER A 51 -9.56 -6.99 -2.05
C SER A 51 -9.22 -8.20 -1.20
N GLY A 52 -10.14 -8.59 -0.33
CA GLY A 52 -10.04 -9.78 0.49
C GLY A 52 -11.38 -10.47 0.59
N ALA A 53 -11.38 -11.80 0.62
CA ALA A 53 -12.54 -12.60 0.90
C ALA A 53 -12.24 -13.59 2.02
N PHE A 54 -13.19 -13.76 2.91
CA PHE A 54 -13.17 -14.79 3.95
C PHE A 54 -14.40 -15.66 3.78
N GLN A 55 -14.18 -16.97 3.75
CA GLN A 55 -15.24 -17.95 3.64
C GLN A 55 -15.27 -18.82 4.90
N GLY A 56 -16.39 -18.76 5.61
CA GLY A 56 -16.69 -19.64 6.72
C GLY A 56 -17.71 -20.70 6.33
N GLN A 57 -17.94 -21.66 7.20
CA GLN A 57 -18.88 -22.77 6.96
C GLN A 57 -20.34 -22.29 6.87
N LEU A 58 -20.68 -21.18 7.53
CA LEU A 58 -22.04 -20.63 7.60
C LEU A 58 -22.24 -19.32 6.84
N PHE A 59 -21.16 -18.58 6.56
CA PHE A 59 -21.24 -17.30 5.88
C PHE A 59 -19.93 -16.95 5.17
N GLY A 60 -20.04 -16.18 4.10
CA GLY A 60 -18.91 -15.62 3.37
C GLY A 60 -18.94 -14.09 3.43
N LEU A 61 -17.80 -13.45 3.69
CA LEU A 61 -17.60 -12.01 3.65
C LEU A 61 -16.55 -11.66 2.60
N SER A 62 -16.87 -10.72 1.73
CA SER A 62 -15.90 -10.18 0.79
C SER A 62 -15.93 -8.65 0.87
N GLY A 63 -14.74 -8.05 0.81
CA GLY A 63 -14.60 -6.61 0.84
C GLY A 63 -13.42 -6.15 -0.01
N GLY A 64 -13.48 -4.91 -0.46
CA GLY A 64 -12.39 -4.31 -1.21
C GLY A 64 -12.28 -2.83 -0.93
N LYS A 65 -11.05 -2.31 -0.98
CA LYS A 65 -10.73 -0.90 -0.79
C LYS A 65 -9.77 -0.44 -1.87
N ALA A 66 -10.07 0.71 -2.47
CA ALA A 66 -9.11 1.42 -3.32
C ALA A 66 -8.14 2.22 -2.42
N VAL A 67 -6.85 2.04 -2.64
CA VAL A 67 -5.78 2.77 -1.95
C VAL A 67 -5.09 3.66 -2.96
N ARG A 68 -4.89 4.90 -2.58
CA ARG A 68 -4.21 5.91 -3.38
C ARG A 68 -2.71 5.65 -3.40
N ASP A 69 -2.09 5.70 -4.58
CA ASP A 69 -0.65 5.59 -4.75
C ASP A 69 -0.02 6.98 -4.89
N GLU A 70 0.52 7.48 -3.78
CA GLU A 70 1.17 8.78 -3.72
C GLU A 70 2.38 8.89 -4.66
N ASN A 71 3.11 7.80 -4.91
CA ASN A 71 4.25 7.80 -5.81
C ASN A 71 3.81 7.98 -7.26
N CYS A 72 2.73 7.29 -7.65
CA CYS A 72 2.15 7.45 -8.98
C CYS A 72 1.68 8.90 -9.20
N GLU A 73 0.97 9.49 -8.23
CA GLU A 73 0.52 10.89 -8.31
C GLU A 73 1.71 11.86 -8.44
N ARG A 74 2.73 11.67 -7.62
CA ARG A 74 3.94 12.51 -7.64
C ARG A 74 4.65 12.46 -8.99
N LEU A 75 4.79 11.27 -9.57
CA LEU A 75 5.39 11.10 -10.89
C LEU A 75 4.57 11.79 -12.00
N LYS A 76 3.25 11.65 -11.99
CA LYS A 76 2.37 12.31 -12.96
C LYS A 76 2.39 13.82 -12.83
N LEU A 77 2.35 14.32 -11.59
CA LEU A 77 2.39 15.74 -11.32
C LEU A 77 3.74 16.35 -11.73
N SER A 78 4.83 15.63 -11.47
CA SER A 78 6.17 16.01 -11.93
C SER A 78 6.23 16.09 -13.47
N LYS A 79 5.69 15.06 -14.16
CA LYS A 79 5.62 15.07 -15.61
C LYS A 79 4.81 16.25 -16.16
N TYR A 80 3.63 16.50 -15.59
CA TYR A 80 2.78 17.63 -15.98
C TYR A 80 3.49 18.97 -15.82
N LEU A 81 4.19 19.19 -14.70
CA LEU A 81 4.96 20.41 -14.47
C LEU A 81 6.12 20.55 -15.45
N TYR A 82 6.77 19.43 -15.79
CA TYR A 82 7.84 19.42 -16.80
C TYR A 82 7.31 19.81 -18.19
N ASP A 83 6.19 19.23 -18.61
CA ASP A 83 5.55 19.48 -19.90
C ASP A 83 5.04 20.92 -20.03
N THR A 84 4.61 21.55 -18.92
CA THR A 84 4.24 22.97 -18.89
C THR A 84 5.43 23.94 -18.80
N GLY A 85 6.67 23.41 -18.81
CA GLY A 85 7.90 24.22 -18.79
C GLY A 85 8.43 24.54 -17.39
N MET A 86 7.75 24.14 -16.34
CA MET A 86 8.16 24.37 -14.95
C MET A 86 9.16 23.30 -14.47
N LYS A 87 10.31 23.22 -15.11
CA LYS A 87 11.31 22.15 -14.91
C LYS A 87 11.82 22.06 -13.46
N VAL A 88 12.09 23.20 -12.82
CA VAL A 88 12.58 23.23 -11.43
C VAL A 88 11.50 22.72 -10.46
N ALA A 89 10.25 23.13 -10.67
CA ALA A 89 9.13 22.66 -9.85
C ALA A 89 8.88 21.14 -10.01
N SER A 90 9.06 20.63 -11.23
CA SER A 90 8.95 19.19 -11.50
C SER A 90 9.98 18.37 -10.69
N VAL A 91 11.23 18.83 -10.61
CA VAL A 91 12.27 18.22 -9.80
C VAL A 91 11.94 18.38 -8.29
N ALA A 92 11.50 19.55 -7.88
CA ALA A 92 11.17 19.80 -6.48
C ALA A 92 10.07 18.87 -5.93
N ILE A 93 9.06 18.53 -6.76
CA ILE A 93 8.03 17.55 -6.40
C ILE A 93 8.61 16.15 -6.22
N LEU A 94 9.51 15.72 -7.10
CA LEU A 94 10.18 14.42 -6.96
C LEU A 94 11.04 14.37 -5.70
N CYS A 95 11.69 15.48 -5.36
CA CYS A 95 12.54 15.62 -4.18
C CYS A 95 11.78 15.54 -2.84
N GLN A 96 10.45 15.54 -2.85
CA GLN A 96 9.67 15.23 -1.63
C GLN A 96 9.78 13.76 -1.19
N ASP A 97 10.21 12.88 -2.09
CA ASP A 97 10.55 11.49 -1.73
C ASP A 97 11.98 11.44 -1.20
N ALA A 98 12.14 10.87 0.01
CA ALA A 98 13.45 10.74 0.66
C ALA A 98 14.49 10.01 -0.21
N ARG A 99 14.07 9.01 -0.95
CA ARG A 99 14.93 8.23 -1.85
C ARG A 99 15.45 9.07 -3.01
N VAL A 100 14.59 9.91 -3.58
CA VAL A 100 14.96 10.82 -4.66
C VAL A 100 15.89 11.91 -4.13
N PHE A 101 15.57 12.46 -2.95
CA PHE A 101 16.39 13.46 -2.29
C PHE A 101 17.83 12.96 -2.06
N ASP A 102 17.98 11.75 -1.53
CA ASP A 102 19.29 11.14 -1.31
C ASP A 102 20.03 10.82 -2.61
N ALA A 103 19.33 10.30 -3.61
CA ALA A 103 19.92 10.04 -4.92
C ALA A 103 20.44 11.32 -5.59
N MET A 104 19.67 12.41 -5.54
CA MET A 104 20.07 13.71 -6.07
C MET A 104 21.29 14.27 -5.34
N ARG A 105 21.33 14.14 -4.00
CA ARG A 105 22.47 14.52 -3.18
C ARG A 105 23.72 13.73 -3.54
N MET A 106 23.61 12.40 -3.68
CA MET A 106 24.73 11.53 -4.08
C MET A 106 25.22 11.82 -5.50
N ALA A 107 24.33 12.23 -6.40
CA ALA A 107 24.68 12.60 -7.76
C ALA A 107 25.35 13.99 -7.88
N GLY A 108 25.48 14.74 -6.78
CA GLY A 108 26.01 16.11 -6.79
C GLY A 108 25.08 17.15 -7.42
N THR A 109 23.79 16.80 -7.62
CA THR A 109 22.75 17.68 -8.15
C THR A 109 21.67 17.86 -7.08
N PRO A 110 21.88 18.74 -6.09
CA PRO A 110 21.00 18.85 -4.93
C PRO A 110 19.59 19.29 -5.35
N CYS A 111 18.62 18.86 -4.56
CA CYS A 111 17.23 19.25 -4.75
C CYS A 111 17.05 20.77 -4.56
N PRO A 112 16.20 21.42 -5.38
CA PRO A 112 15.89 22.85 -5.21
C PRO A 112 15.30 23.16 -3.83
N TYR A 113 15.67 24.32 -3.27
CA TYR A 113 15.14 24.79 -1.98
C TYR A 113 14.81 26.27 -2.04
N MET A 114 13.54 26.62 -1.92
CA MET A 114 13.04 28.02 -1.93
C MET A 114 13.67 28.89 -3.03
N GLY A 115 13.67 28.41 -4.27
CA GLY A 115 14.22 29.10 -5.42
C GLY A 115 15.74 28.97 -5.60
N LYS A 116 16.46 28.39 -4.62
CA LYS A 116 17.88 28.13 -4.71
C LYS A 116 18.12 26.79 -5.42
N ILE A 117 19.15 26.72 -6.25
CA ILE A 117 19.56 25.54 -7.00
C ILE A 117 21.08 25.36 -6.87
N GLY A 118 21.58 24.14 -7.15
CA GLY A 118 23.00 23.84 -7.09
C GLY A 118 23.60 24.02 -5.70
N GLU A 119 24.76 24.63 -5.59
CA GLU A 119 25.51 24.76 -4.35
C GLU A 119 24.76 25.56 -3.27
N GLU A 120 24.04 26.63 -3.67
CA GLU A 120 23.22 27.39 -2.74
C GLU A 120 22.10 26.58 -2.10
N ALA A 121 21.51 25.66 -2.86
CA ALA A 121 20.52 24.74 -2.33
C ALA A 121 21.16 23.74 -1.35
N THR A 122 22.39 23.29 -1.61
CA THR A 122 23.13 22.41 -0.69
C THR A 122 23.33 23.09 0.65
N VAL A 123 23.81 24.35 0.65
CA VAL A 123 24.00 25.13 1.87
C VAL A 123 22.67 25.31 2.60
N ALA A 124 21.60 25.66 1.87
CA ALA A 124 20.29 25.84 2.47
C ALA A 124 19.74 24.55 3.12
N TRP A 125 19.95 23.40 2.48
CA TRP A 125 19.56 22.10 3.04
C TRP A 125 20.43 21.66 4.23
N THR A 126 21.68 22.12 4.31
CA THR A 126 22.53 21.86 5.49
C THR A 126 22.13 22.73 6.68
N THR A 127 21.66 23.94 6.43
CA THR A 127 21.17 24.84 7.47
C THR A 127 19.78 24.44 7.98
N ASN A 128 18.89 23.96 7.08
CA ASN A 128 17.51 23.62 7.42
C ASN A 128 17.29 22.11 7.45
N VAL A 129 18.01 21.41 8.32
CA VAL A 129 18.00 19.94 8.40
C VAL A 129 16.61 19.38 8.68
N THR A 130 15.81 20.08 9.49
CA THR A 130 14.47 19.64 9.91
C THR A 130 13.45 19.59 8.77
N GLU A 131 13.70 20.32 7.68
CA GLU A 131 12.82 20.38 6.50
C GLU A 131 13.17 19.32 5.45
N ARG A 132 14.25 18.59 5.63
CA ARG A 132 14.66 17.52 4.70
C ARG A 132 13.62 16.39 4.70
N PRO A 133 13.27 15.84 3.53
CA PRO A 133 12.40 14.67 3.44
C PRO A 133 12.95 13.44 4.18
N THR A 134 14.28 13.33 4.30
CA THR A 134 14.96 12.25 5.00
C THR A 134 14.94 12.41 6.52
N TYR A 135 14.66 13.60 7.06
CA TYR A 135 14.79 13.92 8.48
C TYR A 135 14.09 12.92 9.41
N GLN A 136 12.87 12.51 9.06
CA GLN A 136 12.11 11.57 9.88
C GLN A 136 12.72 10.16 9.87
N GLN A 137 13.36 9.78 8.77
CA GLN A 137 14.05 8.51 8.65
C GLN A 137 15.37 8.58 9.43
N ASP A 138 16.16 9.62 9.22
CA ASP A 138 17.42 9.86 9.92
C ASP A 138 17.21 9.88 11.44
N LEU A 139 16.14 10.53 11.90
CA LEU A 139 15.75 10.55 13.31
C LEU A 139 15.42 9.15 13.85
N LYS A 140 14.68 8.35 13.09
CA LYS A 140 14.33 6.97 13.50
C LYS A 140 15.58 6.10 13.60
N ASP A 141 16.45 6.17 12.61
CA ASP A 141 17.67 5.38 12.53
C ASP A 141 18.63 5.76 13.63
N PHE A 142 18.78 7.07 13.89
CA PHE A 142 19.57 7.56 15.02
C PHE A 142 19.04 7.07 16.37
N ILE A 143 17.73 7.17 16.60
CA ILE A 143 17.10 6.67 17.83
C ILE A 143 17.32 5.16 17.97
N GLN A 144 17.20 4.40 16.90
CA GLN A 144 17.39 2.95 16.90
C GLN A 144 18.86 2.60 17.22
N GLN A 145 19.80 3.29 16.62
CA GLN A 145 21.23 3.09 16.87
C GLN A 145 21.63 3.52 18.29
N CYS A 146 21.18 4.69 18.74
CA CYS A 146 21.40 5.19 20.08
C CYS A 146 20.87 4.22 21.16
N THR A 147 19.69 3.66 20.96
CA THR A 147 19.11 2.69 21.91
C THR A 147 19.86 1.35 21.91
N LYS A 148 20.39 0.91 20.78
CA LYS A 148 21.22 -0.30 20.68
C LYS A 148 22.57 -0.12 21.38
N THR A 149 23.25 1.00 21.12
CA THR A 149 24.59 1.28 21.67
C THR A 149 24.57 1.44 23.17
N LYS A 150 23.54 2.06 23.74
CA LYS A 150 23.40 2.25 25.19
C LYS A 150 22.89 1.01 25.92
N ASN A 151 22.71 -0.14 25.22
CA ASN A 151 22.26 -1.45 25.74
C ASN A 151 21.09 -1.38 26.74
N ILE A 152 20.13 -0.50 26.48
CA ILE A 152 19.09 -0.18 27.42
C ILE A 152 17.81 -0.85 26.96
N LYS A 153 17.53 -2.00 27.54
CA LYS A 153 16.23 -2.67 27.48
C LYS A 153 15.20 -1.82 28.25
N GLY A 154 14.48 -1.00 27.55
CA GLY A 154 13.34 -0.28 28.13
C GLY A 154 13.45 1.22 27.92
N ILE A 155 12.73 1.69 27.01
CA ILE A 155 11.44 2.31 27.18
C ILE A 155 11.50 3.85 27.03
N LYS A 156 10.40 4.43 26.77
CA LYS A 156 10.05 5.84 26.51
C LYS A 156 11.02 6.94 26.97
N LYS A 157 11.68 6.78 28.11
CA LYS A 157 12.61 7.78 28.68
C LYS A 157 13.87 7.95 27.81
N TYR A 158 14.46 6.84 27.32
CA TYR A 158 15.68 6.88 26.53
C TYR A 158 15.44 7.32 25.07
N LYS A 159 14.29 6.96 24.50
CA LYS A 159 13.90 7.51 23.21
C LYS A 159 13.83 9.04 23.24
N ARG A 160 13.36 9.62 24.35
CA ARG A 160 13.35 11.08 24.55
C ARG A 160 14.75 11.67 24.64
N THR A 161 15.68 10.99 25.33
CA THR A 161 17.08 11.43 25.45
C THR A 161 17.78 11.38 24.10
N CYS A 162 17.70 10.24 23.38
CA CYS A 162 18.27 10.11 22.04
C CYS A 162 17.67 11.12 21.05
N LYS A 163 16.38 11.41 21.16
CA LYS A 163 15.73 12.45 20.34
C LYS A 163 16.29 13.84 20.63
N LYS A 164 16.50 14.20 21.89
CA LYS A 164 17.12 15.48 22.27
C LYS A 164 18.56 15.60 21.77
N GLU A 165 19.33 14.51 21.88
CA GLU A 165 20.69 14.44 21.39
C GLU A 165 20.78 14.59 19.86
N PHE A 166 19.82 14.04 19.12
CA PHE A 166 19.72 14.22 17.68
C PHE A 166 19.44 15.69 17.31
N HIS A 167 18.51 16.35 17.97
CA HIS A 167 18.21 17.76 17.74
C HIS A 167 19.43 18.64 18.06
N SER A 168 20.09 18.41 19.20
CA SER A 168 21.29 19.19 19.60
C SER A 168 22.49 19.03 18.65
N LYS A 169 22.53 18.01 17.81
CA LYS A 169 23.58 17.83 16.79
C LYS A 169 23.25 18.48 15.46
N ASN A 170 21.99 18.81 15.24
CA ASN A 170 21.51 19.34 13.98
C ASN A 170 20.96 20.79 14.09
N ASP A 171 21.05 21.37 15.31
CA ASP A 171 20.91 22.80 15.57
C ASP A 171 22.29 23.45 15.56
#